data_ff1e17910ff5fc3504f13ff136a909ad
#
_entry.id   ff1e17910ff5fc3504f13ff136a909ad
#
_cell.length_a   1.000
_cell.length_b   1.000
_cell.length_c   1.000
_cell.angle_alpha   90.00
_cell.angle_beta   90.00
_cell.angle_gamma   90.00
#
_symmetry.space_group_name_H-M   'P 1'
#
loop_
_entity.id
_entity.type
_entity.pdbx_description
1 polymer ?
#
loop_
_entity_poly.entity_id
_entity_poly.type
_entity_poly.pdbx_seq_one_letter_code
_entity_poly.pdbx_strand_id
1 'polypeptide(L)'
;RITAATVPVVAIPTTAGTGSEVGRGAIIILDDGRKVGIISPYVIPKVALCDPTLTVGLPPGLTAATGMDAVAHCIETFLAPSFNPPAEGIALDGLRRAWKNIETAFHEPSDIEARTNMMSASLQGALAFQKGLGCVHSLSHSLGGIDPRLHHGTLNAVLLPAVVRFNRAAETVVRDEKIDR
;
A
#
# COMPACT_ATOMS: atom_id res chain seq x y z
N ARG A 1 3.91 25.81 -3.54
CA ARG A 1 5.15 25.04 -3.34
C ARG A 1 5.16 24.46 -1.92
N ILE A 2 5.36 23.14 -1.80
CA ILE A 2 5.46 22.47 -0.49
C ILE A 2 6.90 22.64 0.00
N THR A 3 7.05 23.12 1.23
CA THR A 3 8.35 23.45 1.83
C THR A 3 8.38 22.99 3.30
N ALA A 4 9.50 23.20 3.98
CA ALA A 4 9.65 22.96 5.41
C ALA A 4 8.68 23.75 6.31
N ALA A 5 7.99 24.75 5.76
CA ALA A 5 6.95 25.52 6.46
C ALA A 5 5.57 24.83 6.44
N THR A 6 5.47 23.62 5.86
CA THR A 6 4.23 22.83 5.90
C THR A 6 3.86 22.51 7.35
N VAL A 7 2.58 22.71 7.68
CA VAL A 7 2.07 22.43 9.04
C VAL A 7 2.30 20.95 9.39
N PRO A 8 2.77 20.64 10.60
CA PRO A 8 2.96 19.25 11.02
C PRO A 8 1.61 18.51 11.10
N VAL A 9 1.59 17.28 10.60
CA VAL A 9 0.41 16.42 10.58
C VAL A 9 0.59 15.30 11.59
N VAL A 10 -0.46 15.00 12.35
CA VAL A 10 -0.64 13.78 13.11
C VAL A 10 -1.64 12.93 12.34
N ALA A 11 -1.25 11.74 11.90
CA ALA A 11 -2.12 10.84 11.17
C ALA A 11 -2.64 9.72 12.08
N ILE A 12 -3.94 9.47 12.02
CA ILE A 12 -4.62 8.42 12.79
C ILE A 12 -5.40 7.58 11.78
N PRO A 13 -4.81 6.48 11.27
CA PRO A 13 -5.49 5.65 10.27
C PRO A 13 -6.68 4.90 10.87
N THR A 14 -7.76 4.81 10.11
CA THR A 14 -8.97 4.04 10.44
C THR A 14 -9.15 2.82 9.54
N THR A 15 -8.20 2.59 8.63
CA THR A 15 -8.12 1.42 7.75
C THR A 15 -6.70 0.85 7.78
N ALA A 16 -6.56 -0.42 7.50
CA ALA A 16 -5.28 -1.11 7.37
C ALA A 16 -5.04 -1.47 5.89
N GLY A 17 -4.50 -0.56 5.12
CA GLY A 17 -4.31 -0.76 3.67
C GLY A 17 -3.23 0.15 3.09
N THR A 18 -3.54 1.42 2.92
CA THR A 18 -2.69 2.40 2.22
C THR A 18 -1.37 2.69 2.94
N GLY A 19 -1.37 2.70 4.30
CA GLY A 19 -0.19 3.09 5.08
C GLY A 19 0.22 4.56 4.89
N SER A 20 -0.74 5.42 4.51
CA SER A 20 -0.48 6.84 4.21
C SER A 20 0.07 7.63 5.39
N GLU A 21 -0.09 7.13 6.61
CA GLU A 21 0.42 7.71 7.86
C GLU A 21 1.96 7.77 7.92
N VAL A 22 2.64 7.02 7.09
CA VAL A 22 4.12 7.06 6.94
C VAL A 22 4.57 7.40 5.52
N GLY A 23 3.62 7.67 4.64
CA GLY A 23 3.86 7.97 3.24
C GLY A 23 4.30 9.42 2.99
N ARG A 24 5.09 9.65 1.95
CA ARG A 24 5.47 10.98 1.44
C ARG A 24 4.57 11.46 0.30
N GLY A 25 3.50 10.74 0.02
CA GLY A 25 2.58 11.00 -1.08
C GLY A 25 1.19 11.38 -0.58
N ALA A 26 0.54 12.27 -1.31
CA ALA A 26 -0.87 12.58 -1.17
C ALA A 26 -1.52 12.63 -2.55
N ILE A 27 -2.73 12.09 -2.68
CA ILE A 27 -3.49 12.17 -3.93
C ILE A 27 -4.61 13.18 -3.73
N ILE A 28 -4.66 14.15 -4.63
CA ILE A 28 -5.71 15.17 -4.67
C ILE A 28 -6.57 14.92 -5.91
N ILE A 29 -7.88 14.95 -5.71
CA ILE A 29 -8.83 14.94 -6.81
C ILE A 29 -9.20 16.39 -7.10
N LEU A 30 -8.90 16.84 -8.31
CA LEU A 30 -9.21 18.19 -8.77
C LEU A 30 -10.70 18.29 -9.16
N ASP A 31 -11.20 19.53 -9.29
CA ASP A 31 -12.61 19.79 -9.64
C ASP A 31 -13.00 19.21 -11.02
N ASP A 32 -12.04 19.02 -11.91
CA ASP A 32 -12.21 18.36 -13.21
C ASP A 32 -12.15 16.82 -13.17
N GLY A 33 -12.04 16.24 -11.95
CA GLY A 33 -11.99 14.79 -11.72
C GLY A 33 -10.61 14.16 -11.83
N ARG A 34 -9.58 14.90 -12.26
CA ARG A 34 -8.21 14.37 -12.38
C ARG A 34 -7.60 14.09 -11.01
N LYS A 35 -6.95 12.93 -10.88
CA LYS A 35 -6.16 12.58 -9.70
C LYS A 35 -4.73 13.06 -9.89
N VAL A 36 -4.25 13.91 -9.00
CA VAL A 36 -2.90 14.47 -9.02
C VAL A 36 -2.14 14.00 -7.79
N GLY A 37 -0.99 13.36 -8.01
CA GLY A 37 -0.08 12.95 -6.95
C GLY A 37 0.83 14.10 -6.51
N ILE A 38 0.87 14.36 -5.22
CA ILE A 38 1.84 15.24 -4.58
C ILE A 38 2.84 14.36 -3.85
N ILE A 39 4.12 14.50 -4.19
CA ILE A 39 5.20 13.76 -3.53
C ILE A 39 6.17 14.76 -2.90
N SER A 40 6.31 14.70 -1.58
CA SER A 40 7.22 15.60 -0.86
C SER A 40 7.59 15.01 0.50
N PRO A 41 8.84 15.12 0.96
CA PRO A 41 9.21 14.75 2.32
C PRO A 41 8.51 15.61 3.38
N TYR A 42 8.00 16.78 3.00
CA TYR A 42 7.33 17.71 3.92
C TYR A 42 5.86 17.36 4.18
N VAL A 43 5.27 16.41 3.43
CA VAL A 43 3.90 15.91 3.70
C VAL A 43 3.90 14.64 4.56
N ILE A 44 5.05 14.06 4.85
CA ILE A 44 5.13 12.91 5.76
C ILE A 44 4.61 13.34 7.14
N PRO A 45 3.61 12.65 7.70
CA PRO A 45 3.13 12.91 9.04
C PRO A 45 4.26 12.85 10.07
N LYS A 46 4.24 13.75 11.04
CA LYS A 46 5.24 13.78 12.11
C LYS A 46 4.98 12.71 13.18
N VAL A 47 3.73 12.29 13.28
CA VAL A 47 3.28 11.22 14.18
C VAL A 47 2.28 10.36 13.42
N ALA A 48 2.45 9.05 13.48
CA ALA A 48 1.47 8.06 13.09
C ALA A 48 0.95 7.38 14.36
N LEU A 49 -0.33 7.57 14.68
CA LEU A 49 -0.97 6.95 15.84
C LEU A 49 -1.83 5.80 15.33
N CYS A 50 -1.25 4.60 15.38
CA CYS A 50 -1.84 3.38 14.83
C CYS A 50 -2.58 2.62 15.93
N ASP A 51 -3.88 2.92 16.11
CA ASP A 51 -4.76 2.22 17.03
C ASP A 51 -5.62 1.20 16.25
N PRO A 52 -5.39 -0.12 16.41
CA PRO A 52 -6.15 -1.14 15.68
C PRO A 52 -7.63 -1.16 16.04
N THR A 53 -8.01 -0.65 17.23
CA THR A 53 -9.43 -0.60 17.64
C THR A 53 -10.27 0.27 16.72
N LEU A 54 -9.67 1.28 16.08
CA LEU A 54 -10.34 2.15 15.11
C LEU A 54 -10.72 1.43 13.82
N THR A 55 -10.21 0.23 13.58
CA THR A 55 -10.54 -0.58 12.39
C THR A 55 -11.61 -1.63 12.64
N VAL A 56 -12.01 -1.86 13.89
CA VAL A 56 -12.98 -2.91 14.26
C VAL A 56 -14.34 -2.72 13.59
N GLY A 57 -14.79 -1.46 13.44
CA GLY A 57 -16.04 -1.12 12.79
C GLY A 57 -16.02 -1.14 11.26
N LEU A 58 -14.88 -1.46 10.65
CA LEU A 58 -14.77 -1.46 9.19
C LEU A 58 -15.55 -2.62 8.58
N PRO A 59 -16.42 -2.37 7.58
CA PRO A 59 -17.17 -3.43 6.91
C PRO A 59 -16.26 -4.52 6.34
N PRO A 60 -16.68 -5.80 6.36
CA PRO A 60 -15.82 -6.91 5.89
C PRO A 60 -15.28 -6.72 4.47
N GLY A 61 -16.10 -6.24 3.54
CA GLY A 61 -15.66 -5.98 2.17
C GLY A 61 -14.55 -4.92 2.07
N LEU A 62 -14.61 -3.88 2.91
CA LEU A 62 -13.55 -2.87 2.99
C LEU A 62 -12.32 -3.42 3.73
N THR A 63 -12.50 -4.23 4.77
CA THR A 63 -11.39 -4.94 5.44
C THR A 63 -10.61 -5.78 4.44
N ALA A 64 -11.30 -6.58 3.62
CA ALA A 64 -10.66 -7.40 2.59
C ALA A 64 -9.95 -6.53 1.53
N ALA A 65 -10.64 -5.52 1.01
CA ALA A 65 -10.09 -4.68 -0.06
C ALA A 65 -8.85 -3.90 0.42
N THR A 66 -8.91 -3.26 1.59
CA THR A 66 -7.76 -2.54 2.15
C THR A 66 -6.64 -3.49 2.57
N GLY A 67 -6.98 -4.65 3.13
CA GLY A 67 -6.00 -5.68 3.48
C GLY A 67 -5.26 -6.22 2.26
N MET A 68 -5.96 -6.44 1.15
CA MET A 68 -5.32 -6.85 -0.11
C MET A 68 -4.47 -5.74 -0.73
N ASP A 69 -4.79 -4.48 -0.49
CA ASP A 69 -3.93 -3.35 -0.84
C ASP A 69 -2.59 -3.42 -0.08
N ALA A 70 -2.64 -3.67 1.24
CA ALA A 70 -1.42 -3.88 2.04
C ALA A 70 -0.59 -5.08 1.56
N VAL A 71 -1.26 -6.20 1.17
CA VAL A 71 -0.59 -7.37 0.57
C VAL A 71 0.10 -6.98 -0.73
N ALA A 72 -0.60 -6.26 -1.62
CA ALA A 72 -0.04 -5.80 -2.89
C ALA A 72 1.16 -4.87 -2.68
N HIS A 73 1.07 -3.93 -1.74
CA HIS A 73 2.18 -3.06 -1.36
C HIS A 73 3.43 -3.87 -0.96
N CYS A 74 3.26 -4.84 -0.06
CA CYS A 74 4.37 -5.66 0.41
C CYS A 74 5.00 -6.49 -0.73
N ILE A 75 4.18 -7.09 -1.59
CA ILE A 75 4.68 -7.90 -2.72
C ILE A 75 5.39 -7.02 -3.75
N GLU A 76 4.78 -5.93 -4.17
CA GLU A 76 5.35 -5.09 -5.22
C GLU A 76 6.62 -4.38 -4.76
N THR A 77 6.66 -3.89 -3.52
CA THR A 77 7.85 -3.26 -2.98
C THR A 77 9.00 -4.27 -2.83
N PHE A 78 8.70 -5.51 -2.42
CA PHE A 78 9.71 -6.57 -2.38
C PHE A 78 10.27 -6.88 -3.77
N LEU A 79 9.40 -6.97 -4.80
CA LEU A 79 9.77 -7.29 -6.18
C LEU A 79 10.36 -6.10 -6.95
N ALA A 80 10.25 -4.88 -6.45
CA ALA A 80 10.80 -3.70 -7.11
C ALA A 80 12.32 -3.82 -7.30
N PRO A 81 12.88 -3.38 -8.44
CA PRO A 81 14.27 -3.69 -8.82
C PRO A 81 15.34 -2.89 -8.07
N SER A 82 14.97 -1.79 -7.39
CA SER A 82 15.95 -0.98 -6.67
C SER A 82 16.56 -1.73 -5.48
N PHE A 83 17.87 -1.58 -5.28
CA PHE A 83 18.59 -2.19 -4.17
C PHE A 83 18.29 -1.47 -2.86
N ASN A 84 17.49 -2.08 -1.99
CA ASN A 84 17.16 -1.58 -0.65
C ASN A 84 16.83 -2.75 0.31
N PRO A 85 17.85 -3.49 0.81
CA PRO A 85 17.63 -4.62 1.71
C PRO A 85 16.80 -4.33 2.96
N PRO A 86 16.92 -3.16 3.63
CA PRO A 86 16.02 -2.83 4.73
C PRO A 86 14.55 -2.82 4.32
N ALA A 87 14.22 -2.21 3.18
CA ALA A 87 12.84 -2.19 2.68
C ALA A 87 12.34 -3.59 2.31
N GLU A 88 13.21 -4.46 1.78
CA GLU A 88 12.86 -5.86 1.49
C GLU A 88 12.48 -6.64 2.75
N GLY A 89 13.28 -6.50 3.81
CA GLY A 89 12.99 -7.14 5.10
C GLY A 89 11.69 -6.65 5.72
N ILE A 90 11.42 -5.34 5.67
CA ILE A 90 10.17 -4.73 6.13
C ILE A 90 8.98 -5.27 5.31
N ALA A 91 9.08 -5.30 3.99
CA ALA A 91 8.03 -5.79 3.10
C ALA A 91 7.69 -7.27 3.36
N LEU A 92 8.70 -8.12 3.57
CA LEU A 92 8.50 -9.55 3.87
C LEU A 92 7.80 -9.78 5.21
N ASP A 93 8.16 -9.06 6.27
CA ASP A 93 7.46 -9.20 7.56
C ASP A 93 6.01 -8.68 7.44
N GLY A 94 5.80 -7.56 6.73
CA GLY A 94 4.48 -7.03 6.45
C GLY A 94 3.61 -8.03 5.68
N LEU A 95 4.15 -8.65 4.63
CA LEU A 95 3.46 -9.68 3.86
C LEU A 95 3.07 -10.88 4.73
N ARG A 96 4.00 -11.38 5.55
CA ARG A 96 3.76 -12.50 6.46
C ARG A 96 2.62 -12.20 7.44
N ARG A 97 2.58 -10.99 7.99
CA ARG A 97 1.51 -10.53 8.90
C ARG A 97 0.17 -10.46 8.19
N ALA A 98 0.11 -9.77 7.05
CA ALA A 98 -1.12 -9.62 6.29
C ALA A 98 -1.68 -10.99 5.86
N TRP A 99 -0.84 -11.84 5.29
CA TRP A 99 -1.25 -13.16 4.79
C TRP A 99 -1.83 -14.07 5.88
N LYS A 100 -1.30 -13.99 7.10
CA LYS A 100 -1.77 -14.82 8.22
C LYS A 100 -3.04 -14.29 8.88
N ASN A 101 -3.36 -13.02 8.72
CA ASN A 101 -4.38 -12.37 9.54
C ASN A 101 -5.54 -11.77 8.73
N ILE A 102 -5.42 -11.64 7.40
CA ILE A 102 -6.46 -11.00 6.58
C ILE A 102 -7.80 -11.74 6.64
N GLU A 103 -7.78 -13.06 6.59
CA GLU A 103 -9.00 -13.87 6.67
C GLU A 103 -9.65 -13.78 8.06
N THR A 104 -8.85 -13.84 9.12
CA THR A 104 -9.34 -13.64 10.49
C THR A 104 -9.92 -12.25 10.66
N ALA A 105 -9.23 -11.19 10.23
CA ALA A 105 -9.74 -9.83 10.30
C ALA A 105 -11.04 -9.62 9.50
N PHE A 106 -11.25 -10.40 8.43
CA PHE A 106 -12.47 -10.39 7.63
C PHE A 106 -13.63 -11.11 8.33
N HIS A 107 -13.41 -12.32 8.84
CA HIS A 107 -14.44 -13.17 9.44
C HIS A 107 -14.76 -12.84 10.90
N GLU A 108 -13.75 -12.36 11.62
CA GLU A 108 -13.80 -12.01 13.04
C GLU A 108 -13.36 -10.54 13.23
N PRO A 109 -14.22 -9.56 12.87
CA PRO A 109 -13.83 -8.14 12.85
C PRO A 109 -13.38 -7.58 14.19
N SER A 110 -13.76 -8.21 15.31
CA SER A 110 -13.39 -7.82 16.68
C SER A 110 -12.09 -8.44 17.16
N ASP A 111 -11.44 -9.31 16.38
CA ASP A 111 -10.14 -9.87 16.74
C ASP A 111 -9.05 -8.78 16.65
N ILE A 112 -8.69 -8.24 17.82
CA ILE A 112 -7.73 -7.14 17.94
C ILE A 112 -6.31 -7.58 17.54
N GLU A 113 -5.95 -8.84 17.72
CA GLU A 113 -4.64 -9.34 17.32
C GLU A 113 -4.54 -9.35 15.77
N ALA A 114 -5.55 -9.87 15.09
CA ALA A 114 -5.61 -9.83 13.63
C ALA A 114 -5.61 -8.38 13.11
N ARG A 115 -6.40 -7.47 13.69
CA ARG A 115 -6.41 -6.04 13.34
C ARG A 115 -5.07 -5.38 13.56
N THR A 116 -4.37 -5.69 14.66
CA THR A 116 -3.03 -5.18 14.96
C THR A 116 -2.03 -5.64 13.91
N ASN A 117 -2.06 -6.91 13.53
CA ASN A 117 -1.18 -7.44 12.50
C ASN A 117 -1.48 -6.84 11.12
N MET A 118 -2.76 -6.65 10.76
CA MET A 118 -3.13 -5.99 9.50
C MET A 118 -2.67 -4.52 9.47
N MET A 119 -2.84 -3.77 10.56
CA MET A 119 -2.38 -2.38 10.66
C MET A 119 -0.86 -2.29 10.57
N SER A 120 -0.14 -3.19 11.24
CA SER A 120 1.31 -3.30 11.13
C SER A 120 1.76 -3.63 9.70
N ALA A 121 1.06 -4.54 9.01
CA ALA A 121 1.36 -4.88 7.62
C ALA A 121 1.15 -3.70 6.67
N SER A 122 0.07 -2.94 6.84
CA SER A 122 -0.21 -1.71 6.09
C SER A 122 0.92 -0.68 6.24
N LEU A 123 1.29 -0.40 7.49
CA LEU A 123 2.41 0.49 7.83
C LEU A 123 3.72 0.03 7.17
N GLN A 124 4.03 -1.26 7.27
CA GLN A 124 5.27 -1.84 6.74
C GLN A 124 5.32 -1.79 5.21
N GLY A 125 4.21 -2.10 4.52
CA GLY A 125 4.10 -1.96 3.08
C GLY A 125 4.42 -0.54 2.63
N ALA A 126 3.87 0.46 3.32
CA ALA A 126 4.11 1.87 3.01
C ALA A 126 5.53 2.34 3.35
N LEU A 127 6.12 1.87 4.44
CA LEU A 127 7.53 2.14 4.76
C LEU A 127 8.46 1.60 3.67
N ALA A 128 8.10 0.47 3.05
CA ALA A 128 8.87 -0.14 1.97
C ALA A 128 8.74 0.59 0.62
N PHE A 129 7.83 1.55 0.45
CA PHE A 129 7.63 2.30 -0.81
C PHE A 129 8.88 3.00 -1.32
N GLN A 130 9.88 3.20 -0.49
CA GLN A 130 11.18 3.74 -0.91
C GLN A 130 11.82 2.90 -2.03
N LYS A 131 11.51 1.59 -2.05
CA LYS A 131 12.00 0.68 -3.07
C LYS A 131 11.24 0.81 -4.40
N GLY A 132 9.99 1.24 -4.37
CA GLY A 132 9.10 1.40 -5.53
C GLY A 132 7.89 0.46 -5.48
N LEU A 133 6.93 0.72 -6.34
CA LEU A 133 5.76 -0.11 -6.62
C LEU A 133 5.88 -0.69 -8.04
N GLY A 134 4.93 -1.54 -8.43
CA GLY A 134 4.99 -2.26 -9.70
C GLY A 134 3.71 -2.13 -10.55
N CYS A 135 3.45 -3.17 -11.35
CA CYS A 135 2.39 -3.17 -12.36
C CYS A 135 0.98 -3.19 -11.76
N VAL A 136 0.78 -3.77 -10.57
CA VAL A 136 -0.54 -3.80 -9.93
C VAL A 136 -1.02 -2.37 -9.69
N HIS A 137 -0.20 -1.56 -9.02
CA HIS A 137 -0.53 -0.17 -8.73
C HIS A 137 -0.60 0.70 -9.99
N SER A 138 0.29 0.50 -10.96
CA SER A 138 0.23 1.22 -12.23
C SER A 138 -1.10 1.02 -12.96
N LEU A 139 -1.59 -0.22 -13.02
CA LEU A 139 -2.85 -0.58 -13.65
C LEU A 139 -4.05 -0.10 -12.84
N SER A 140 -4.06 -0.33 -11.53
CA SER A 140 -5.18 0.03 -10.65
C SER A 140 -5.39 1.54 -10.57
N HIS A 141 -4.31 2.33 -10.52
CA HIS A 141 -4.40 3.79 -10.57
C HIS A 141 -5.00 4.28 -11.89
N SER A 142 -4.58 3.68 -13.02
CA SER A 142 -5.10 4.03 -14.34
C SER A 142 -6.60 3.73 -14.45
N LEU A 143 -7.01 2.52 -14.02
CA LEU A 143 -8.42 2.10 -14.05
C LEU A 143 -9.29 2.94 -13.10
N GLY A 144 -8.82 3.18 -11.88
CA GLY A 144 -9.53 4.03 -10.90
C GLY A 144 -9.54 5.52 -11.30
N GLY A 145 -8.68 5.94 -12.22
CA GLY A 145 -8.71 7.26 -12.84
C GLY A 145 -9.80 7.39 -13.91
N ILE A 146 -10.11 6.29 -14.62
CA ILE A 146 -11.15 6.23 -15.66
C ILE A 146 -12.55 6.10 -15.00
N ASP A 147 -12.68 5.23 -14.01
CA ASP A 147 -13.94 5.03 -13.30
C ASP A 147 -13.71 5.09 -11.77
N PRO A 148 -14.11 6.20 -11.12
CA PRO A 148 -13.91 6.40 -9.68
C PRO A 148 -14.74 5.45 -8.80
N ARG A 149 -15.70 4.69 -9.36
CA ARG A 149 -16.46 3.67 -8.64
C ARG A 149 -15.65 2.40 -8.39
N LEU A 150 -14.55 2.22 -9.14
CA LEU A 150 -13.65 1.08 -8.97
C LEU A 150 -12.80 1.29 -7.72
N HIS A 151 -13.07 0.49 -6.68
CA HIS A 151 -12.34 0.58 -5.42
C HIS A 151 -10.90 0.12 -5.59
N HIS A 152 -9.92 0.96 -5.20
CA HIS A 152 -8.50 0.74 -5.44
C HIS A 152 -7.99 -0.60 -4.91
N GLY A 153 -8.26 -0.93 -3.64
CA GLY A 153 -7.84 -2.21 -3.05
C GLY A 153 -8.47 -3.43 -3.71
N THR A 154 -9.72 -3.31 -4.21
CA THR A 154 -10.36 -4.38 -5.00
C THR A 154 -9.65 -4.58 -6.34
N LEU A 155 -9.29 -3.48 -7.02
CA LEU A 155 -8.50 -3.56 -8.25
C LEU A 155 -7.15 -4.24 -8.00
N ASN A 156 -6.46 -3.86 -6.93
CA ASN A 156 -5.18 -4.47 -6.56
C ASN A 156 -5.35 -5.98 -6.30
N ALA A 157 -6.40 -6.39 -5.58
CA ALA A 157 -6.70 -7.80 -5.33
C ALA A 157 -6.92 -8.60 -6.61
N VAL A 158 -7.67 -8.04 -7.57
CA VAL A 158 -7.99 -8.71 -8.85
C VAL A 158 -6.76 -8.80 -9.76
N LEU A 159 -5.93 -7.76 -9.80
CA LEU A 159 -4.76 -7.68 -10.69
C LEU A 159 -3.56 -8.46 -10.16
N LEU A 160 -3.39 -8.53 -8.83
CA LEU A 160 -2.21 -9.10 -8.18
C LEU A 160 -1.87 -10.52 -8.65
N PRO A 161 -2.80 -11.50 -8.73
CA PRO A 161 -2.45 -12.85 -9.16
C PRO A 161 -1.91 -12.92 -10.59
N ALA A 162 -2.42 -12.08 -11.49
CA ALA A 162 -1.94 -12.02 -12.87
C ALA A 162 -0.53 -11.42 -12.95
N VAL A 163 -0.28 -10.35 -12.21
CA VAL A 163 1.04 -9.69 -12.16
C VAL A 163 2.09 -10.60 -11.51
N VAL A 164 1.74 -11.32 -10.43
CA VAL A 164 2.67 -12.27 -9.80
C VAL A 164 3.03 -13.40 -10.76
N ARG A 165 2.05 -13.96 -11.51
CA ARG A 165 2.34 -14.97 -12.55
C ARG A 165 3.22 -14.42 -13.67
N PHE A 166 2.96 -13.20 -14.11
CA PHE A 166 3.76 -12.52 -15.12
C PHE A 166 5.21 -12.34 -14.64
N ASN A 167 5.41 -11.81 -13.44
CA ASN A 167 6.74 -11.61 -12.88
C ASN A 167 7.51 -12.93 -12.66
N ARG A 168 6.81 -14.01 -12.28
CA ARG A 168 7.43 -15.33 -12.15
C ARG A 168 7.94 -15.87 -13.50
N ALA A 169 7.23 -15.57 -14.59
CA ALA A 169 7.61 -15.97 -15.94
C ALA A 169 8.67 -15.05 -16.56
N ALA A 170 9.01 -13.95 -15.91
CA ALA A 170 9.83 -12.86 -16.44
C ALA A 170 11.35 -13.15 -16.46
N GLU A 171 11.80 -14.40 -16.26
CA GLU A 171 13.16 -14.80 -16.63
C GLU A 171 13.49 -14.52 -18.11
N THR A 172 12.45 -14.29 -18.91
CA THR A 172 12.55 -13.97 -20.35
C THR A 172 12.32 -12.49 -20.69
N VAL A 173 11.89 -11.68 -19.73
CA VAL A 173 11.73 -10.23 -19.95
C VAL A 173 13.08 -9.56 -19.83
N VAL A 174 13.52 -8.97 -20.91
CA VAL A 174 14.77 -8.22 -21.07
C VAL A 174 15.04 -7.39 -19.82
N ARG A 175 16.05 -7.78 -19.04
CA ARG A 175 16.65 -6.89 -18.06
C ARG A 175 17.19 -5.71 -18.84
N ASP A 176 16.71 -4.51 -18.54
CA ASP A 176 17.30 -3.30 -19.06
C ASP A 176 18.77 -3.31 -18.57
N GLU A 177 19.74 -3.33 -19.49
CA GLU A 177 21.17 -3.37 -19.18
C GLU A 177 21.62 -2.23 -18.26
N LYS A 178 20.76 -1.23 -18.04
CA LYS A 178 20.95 -0.13 -17.09
C LYS A 178 20.69 -0.52 -15.62
N ILE A 179 20.10 -1.68 -15.35
CA ILE A 179 19.80 -2.14 -13.99
C ILE A 179 20.97 -2.94 -13.39
N ASP A 180 21.92 -3.38 -14.19
CA ASP A 180 23.10 -4.15 -13.76
C ASP A 180 24.30 -3.28 -13.34
N ARG A 181 24.09 -2.01 -12.97
CA ARG A 181 25.15 -1.10 -12.55
C ARG A 181 24.98 -0.62 -11.12
#